data_2a4aa201f887666a0d2cafaa3c60671c
#
_entry.id   2a4aa201f887666a0d2cafaa3c60671c
#
_cell.length_a   1.000
_cell.length_b   1.000
_cell.length_c   1.000
_cell.angle_alpha   90.00
_cell.angle_beta   90.00
_cell.angle_gamma   90.00
#
_symmetry.space_group_name_H-M   'P 1'
#
loop_
_entity.id
_entity.type
_entity.pdbx_description
1 polymer ?
#
loop_
_entity_poly.entity_id
_entity_poly.type
_entity_poly.pdbx_seq_one_letter_code
_entity_poly.pdbx_strand_id
1 'polypeptide(L)'
;MKDKEQPPGKPQQKAKTTPEGVKSLGPVPNLEEHVDPEWWRQIFNATYLKTDGDVVDDPQLTSKEADIFCGILNMSPDDRILDLCCGQGRVSLELARRGFTNVEGTDRSHYLIQRAKAQAKKESLSIKFREGDARKLRYAPDTFDVVMILGNSFGYFETVEDDMRVIKEVFRILKPWGKVLIDVTDGEFVRRKFQPRSWEWIDKKFFVCRERSLSLDRQRLISREVVTHVEKGVVADQFYAERLYTKKSIAELLEKAG
;
A
#
# COMPACT_ATOMS: atom_id res chain seq x y z
N MET A 1 -47.85 -11.96 62.51
CA MET A 1 -47.65 -11.77 61.07
C MET A 1 -46.17 -11.37 60.86
N LYS A 2 -45.37 -12.25 60.30
CA LYS A 2 -43.93 -11.98 60.04
C LYS A 2 -43.78 -11.73 58.55
N ASP A 3 -43.43 -10.51 58.25
CA ASP A 3 -43.10 -10.13 56.86
C ASP A 3 -41.83 -10.84 56.46
N LYS A 4 -41.90 -11.57 55.31
CA LYS A 4 -40.71 -12.19 54.64
C LYS A 4 -40.12 -11.17 53.68
N GLU A 5 -38.97 -10.63 54.03
CA GLU A 5 -38.12 -9.89 53.10
C GLU A 5 -37.66 -10.80 51.98
N GLN A 6 -37.87 -10.39 50.74
CA GLN A 6 -37.27 -11.01 49.55
C GLN A 6 -35.79 -10.61 49.43
N PRO A 7 -34.90 -11.53 49.03
CA PRO A 7 -33.49 -11.20 48.83
C PRO A 7 -33.29 -10.29 47.60
N PRO A 8 -32.28 -9.40 47.61
CA PRO A 8 -32.03 -8.48 46.52
C PRO A 8 -31.63 -9.24 45.25
N GLY A 9 -32.26 -8.87 44.14
CA GLY A 9 -32.00 -9.43 42.82
C GLY A 9 -30.54 -9.24 42.40
N LYS A 10 -29.92 -10.30 41.86
CA LYS A 10 -28.59 -10.24 41.28
C LYS A 10 -28.54 -9.22 40.13
N PRO A 11 -27.48 -8.40 40.03
CA PRO A 11 -27.35 -7.44 38.92
C PRO A 11 -27.33 -8.22 37.59
N GLN A 12 -28.24 -7.89 36.69
CA GLN A 12 -28.24 -8.38 35.32
C GLN A 12 -26.96 -7.88 34.66
N GLN A 13 -26.04 -8.78 34.38
CA GLN A 13 -24.92 -8.50 33.48
C GLN A 13 -25.50 -8.12 32.11
N LYS A 14 -25.37 -6.84 31.75
CA LYS A 14 -25.62 -6.39 30.38
C LYS A 14 -24.72 -7.24 29.46
N ALA A 15 -25.35 -8.04 28.59
CA ALA A 15 -24.66 -8.76 27.54
C ALA A 15 -23.81 -7.76 26.76
N LYS A 16 -22.49 -7.96 26.77
CA LYS A 16 -21.61 -7.22 25.92
C LYS A 16 -21.99 -7.59 24.48
N THR A 17 -22.61 -6.66 23.76
CA THR A 17 -22.82 -6.78 22.32
C THR A 17 -21.44 -6.93 21.69
N THR A 18 -21.12 -8.10 21.19
CA THR A 18 -19.96 -8.35 20.35
C THR A 18 -20.14 -7.45 19.12
N PRO A 19 -19.16 -6.62 18.74
CA PRO A 19 -19.24 -5.89 17.48
C PRO A 19 -19.52 -6.91 16.38
N GLU A 20 -20.51 -6.66 15.52
CA GLU A 20 -20.76 -7.51 14.36
C GLU A 20 -19.44 -7.57 13.57
N GLY A 21 -18.85 -8.74 13.50
CA GLY A 21 -17.63 -8.99 12.72
C GLY A 21 -17.93 -8.80 11.23
N VAL A 22 -16.92 -8.52 10.45
CA VAL A 22 -17.03 -8.51 9.00
C VAL A 22 -17.56 -9.87 8.53
N LYS A 23 -18.60 -9.86 7.71
CA LYS A 23 -19.16 -11.09 7.13
C LYS A 23 -18.20 -11.60 6.07
N SER A 24 -17.45 -12.65 6.40
CA SER A 24 -16.56 -13.30 5.45
C SER A 24 -17.34 -14.17 4.47
N LEU A 25 -16.90 -14.15 3.21
CA LEU A 25 -17.34 -15.12 2.23
C LEU A 25 -16.73 -16.49 2.56
N GLY A 26 -17.43 -17.57 2.22
CA GLY A 26 -16.85 -18.91 2.23
C GLY A 26 -15.76 -19.07 1.14
N PRO A 27 -15.37 -20.31 0.82
CA PRO A 27 -14.51 -20.57 -0.34
C PRO A 27 -15.16 -20.01 -1.62
N VAL A 28 -14.38 -19.28 -2.42
CA VAL A 28 -14.83 -18.73 -3.70
C VAL A 28 -14.07 -19.40 -4.84
N PRO A 29 -14.75 -19.84 -5.90
CA PRO A 29 -14.11 -20.59 -6.99
C PRO A 29 -13.27 -19.69 -7.92
N ASN A 30 -13.63 -18.43 -8.06
CA ASN A 30 -12.97 -17.47 -8.93
C ASN A 30 -12.72 -16.16 -8.17
N LEU A 31 -11.46 -15.93 -7.77
CA LEU A 31 -11.10 -14.73 -7.02
C LEU A 31 -11.27 -13.45 -7.83
N GLU A 32 -11.04 -13.50 -9.15
CA GLU A 32 -11.06 -12.34 -10.03
C GLU A 32 -12.44 -11.66 -10.08
N GLU A 33 -13.53 -12.44 -10.01
CA GLU A 33 -14.91 -11.92 -10.02
C GLU A 33 -15.25 -11.05 -8.80
N HIS A 34 -14.44 -11.14 -7.74
CA HIS A 34 -14.64 -10.41 -6.48
C HIS A 34 -13.77 -9.15 -6.37
N VAL A 35 -12.88 -8.90 -7.33
CA VAL A 35 -12.01 -7.72 -7.30
C VAL A 35 -12.79 -6.50 -7.77
N ASP A 36 -12.98 -5.53 -6.88
CA ASP A 36 -13.50 -4.21 -7.25
C ASP A 36 -12.44 -3.50 -8.12
N PRO A 37 -12.78 -2.93 -9.29
CA PRO A 37 -11.84 -2.17 -10.12
C PRO A 37 -11.12 -1.03 -9.38
N GLU A 38 -11.72 -0.49 -8.32
CA GLU A 38 -11.16 0.57 -7.49
C GLU A 38 -10.75 0.08 -6.08
N TRP A 39 -10.47 -1.21 -5.91
CA TRP A 39 -10.06 -1.83 -4.63
C TRP A 39 -8.95 -1.07 -3.91
N TRP A 40 -8.02 -0.48 -4.63
CA TRP A 40 -6.88 0.29 -4.14
C TRP A 40 -7.30 1.58 -3.38
N ARG A 41 -8.56 2.02 -3.49
CA ARG A 41 -9.10 3.14 -2.70
C ARG A 41 -9.41 2.76 -1.25
N GLN A 42 -9.60 1.48 -0.97
CA GLN A 42 -10.15 1.00 0.30
C GLN A 42 -9.13 0.25 1.14
N ILE A 43 -8.22 -0.48 0.51
CA ILE A 43 -7.33 -1.43 1.18
C ILE A 43 -6.22 -0.76 2.00
N PHE A 44 -5.71 0.39 1.57
CA PHE A 44 -4.58 1.08 2.21
C PHE A 44 -5.03 1.89 3.43
N ASN A 45 -5.26 1.18 4.54
CA ASN A 45 -5.81 1.68 5.80
C ASN A 45 -5.04 1.11 7.02
N ALA A 46 -5.63 1.17 8.22
CA ALA A 46 -5.01 0.65 9.45
C ALA A 46 -4.78 -0.86 9.42
N THR A 47 -5.62 -1.62 8.72
CA THR A 47 -5.46 -3.08 8.59
C THR A 47 -4.24 -3.38 7.72
N TYR A 48 -4.07 -2.70 6.59
CA TYR A 48 -2.88 -2.79 5.75
C TYR A 48 -1.59 -2.54 6.54
N LEU A 49 -1.52 -1.45 7.30
CA LEU A 49 -0.33 -1.19 8.11
C LEU A 49 -0.07 -2.26 9.17
N LYS A 50 -1.10 -3.02 9.55
CA LYS A 50 -0.95 -4.13 10.46
C LYS A 50 -0.47 -5.40 9.78
N THR A 51 -1.00 -5.71 8.60
CA THR A 51 -0.69 -6.94 7.86
C THR A 51 0.68 -6.90 7.17
N ASP A 52 1.13 -5.72 6.81
CA ASP A 52 2.42 -5.48 6.12
C ASP A 52 3.45 -4.77 7.02
N GLY A 53 3.23 -4.77 8.34
CA GLY A 53 4.05 -4.05 9.33
C GLY A 53 5.51 -4.48 9.36
N ASP A 54 5.81 -5.72 9.04
CA ASP A 54 7.17 -6.26 8.93
C ASP A 54 8.00 -5.59 7.81
N VAL A 55 7.33 -5.03 6.80
CA VAL A 55 7.97 -4.26 5.72
C VAL A 55 7.85 -2.76 5.97
N VAL A 56 6.64 -2.28 6.26
CA VAL A 56 6.38 -0.83 6.25
C VAL A 56 6.75 -0.13 7.55
N ASP A 57 6.93 -0.87 8.64
CA ASP A 57 7.32 -0.35 9.97
C ASP A 57 8.74 -0.73 10.39
N ASP A 58 9.55 -1.35 9.50
CA ASP A 58 10.97 -1.66 9.78
C ASP A 58 11.90 -0.50 9.37
N PRO A 59 12.49 0.24 10.35
CA PRO A 59 13.41 1.34 10.06
C PRO A 59 14.73 0.88 9.43
N GLN A 60 15.20 -0.35 9.76
CA GLN A 60 16.46 -0.86 9.23
C GLN A 60 16.31 -1.25 7.76
N LEU A 61 15.18 -1.89 7.41
CA LEU A 61 14.84 -2.19 6.03
C LEU A 61 14.71 -0.90 5.23
N THR A 62 13.94 0.08 5.74
CA THR A 62 13.76 1.39 5.09
C THR A 62 15.08 2.10 4.85
N SER A 63 16.00 2.07 5.82
CA SER A 63 17.33 2.69 5.68
C SER A 63 18.16 2.01 4.59
N LYS A 64 18.19 0.67 4.55
CA LYS A 64 18.91 -0.08 3.50
C LYS A 64 18.33 0.17 2.10
N GLU A 65 17.00 0.21 1.98
CA GLU A 65 16.35 0.53 0.71
C GLU A 65 16.70 1.94 0.25
N ALA A 66 16.69 2.92 1.14
CA ALA A 66 17.09 4.28 0.82
C ALA A 66 18.54 4.36 0.35
N ASP A 67 19.49 3.58 0.93
CA ASP A 67 20.87 3.48 0.44
C ASP A 67 20.91 2.99 -1.01
N ILE A 68 20.14 1.94 -1.31
CA ILE A 68 20.06 1.36 -2.67
C ILE A 68 19.49 2.39 -3.65
N PHE A 69 18.38 3.03 -3.31
CA PHE A 69 17.69 4.00 -4.18
C PHE A 69 18.56 5.23 -4.45
N CYS A 70 19.20 5.77 -3.42
CA CYS A 70 20.13 6.90 -3.55
C CYS A 70 21.30 6.53 -4.46
N GLY A 71 21.85 5.31 -4.32
CA GLY A 71 22.96 4.83 -5.14
C GLY A 71 22.57 4.61 -6.61
N ILE A 72 21.44 3.92 -6.87
CA ILE A 72 20.97 3.66 -8.25
C ILE A 72 20.66 4.98 -8.97
N LEU A 73 20.00 5.91 -8.31
CA LEU A 73 19.59 7.18 -8.89
C LEU A 73 20.72 8.23 -8.88
N ASN A 74 21.83 7.97 -8.17
CA ASN A 74 22.88 8.95 -7.95
C ASN A 74 22.29 10.31 -7.53
N MET A 75 21.54 10.28 -6.41
CA MET A 75 20.74 11.42 -5.92
C MET A 75 21.63 12.46 -5.24
N SER A 76 21.30 13.73 -5.44
CA SER A 76 21.92 14.87 -4.73
C SER A 76 20.97 15.36 -3.63
N PRO A 77 21.48 15.86 -2.48
CA PRO A 77 20.63 16.47 -1.44
C PRO A 77 19.75 17.62 -1.94
N ASP A 78 20.15 18.30 -3.00
CA ASP A 78 19.44 19.43 -3.60
C ASP A 78 18.38 19.00 -4.63
N ASP A 79 18.35 17.73 -5.02
CA ASP A 79 17.37 17.21 -5.97
C ASP A 79 15.96 17.43 -5.48
N ARG A 80 15.08 17.84 -6.37
CA ARG A 80 13.65 17.86 -6.09
C ARG A 80 13.04 16.49 -6.36
N ILE A 81 12.59 15.82 -5.31
CA ILE A 81 12.23 14.41 -5.31
C ILE A 81 10.73 14.27 -5.06
N LEU A 82 10.05 13.47 -5.88
CA LEU A 82 8.71 13.01 -5.64
C LEU A 82 8.71 11.50 -5.30
N ASP A 83 8.23 11.18 -4.11
CA ASP A 83 7.84 9.82 -3.72
C ASP A 83 6.36 9.65 -4.08
N LEU A 84 6.08 8.98 -5.20
CA LEU A 84 4.75 8.78 -5.75
C LEU A 84 4.20 7.44 -5.28
N CYS A 85 2.97 7.41 -4.77
CA CYS A 85 2.40 6.31 -4.02
C CYS A 85 3.16 6.06 -2.70
N CYS A 86 3.49 7.15 -1.99
CA CYS A 86 4.42 7.15 -0.86
C CYS A 86 3.88 6.44 0.41
N GLY A 87 2.62 6.04 0.43
CA GLY A 87 1.98 5.46 1.59
C GLY A 87 2.06 6.37 2.82
N GLN A 88 2.53 5.81 3.94
CA GLN A 88 2.79 6.57 5.18
C GLN A 88 4.11 7.37 5.16
N GLY A 89 4.78 7.44 3.99
CA GLY A 89 5.95 8.28 3.79
C GLY A 89 7.25 7.73 4.35
N ARG A 90 7.40 6.41 4.56
CA ARG A 90 8.59 5.83 5.21
C ARG A 90 9.89 6.21 4.50
N VAL A 91 9.95 6.13 3.17
CA VAL A 91 11.14 6.49 2.38
C VAL A 91 11.30 8.01 2.31
N SER A 92 10.23 8.76 2.09
CA SER A 92 10.26 10.24 2.13
C SER A 92 10.82 10.79 3.44
N LEU A 93 10.39 10.23 4.58
CA LEU A 93 10.86 10.61 5.92
C LEU A 93 12.34 10.26 6.08
N GLU A 94 12.76 9.09 5.63
CA GLU A 94 14.15 8.66 5.71
C GLU A 94 15.07 9.55 4.87
N LEU A 95 14.68 9.90 3.65
CA LEU A 95 15.44 10.84 2.82
C LEU A 95 15.59 12.20 3.51
N ALA A 96 14.52 12.72 4.12
CA ALA A 96 14.60 13.99 4.83
C ALA A 96 15.51 13.91 6.07
N ARG A 97 15.55 12.80 6.82
CA ARG A 97 16.51 12.56 7.91
C ARG A 97 17.96 12.57 7.43
N ARG A 98 18.19 12.16 6.19
CA ARG A 98 19.51 12.16 5.51
C ARG A 98 19.91 13.52 4.93
N GLY A 99 19.06 14.54 5.09
CA GLY A 99 19.37 15.90 4.65
C GLY A 99 18.87 16.26 3.25
N PHE A 100 18.05 15.42 2.62
CA PHE A 100 17.34 15.83 1.39
C PHE A 100 16.26 16.85 1.74
N THR A 101 16.38 18.06 1.22
CA THR A 101 15.54 19.20 1.64
C THR A 101 14.30 19.40 0.80
N ASN A 102 14.23 18.81 -0.39
CA ASN A 102 13.20 19.03 -1.40
C ASN A 102 12.39 17.76 -1.70
N VAL A 103 11.97 17.04 -0.66
CA VAL A 103 11.18 15.81 -0.80
C VAL A 103 9.69 16.14 -0.71
N GLU A 104 8.92 15.65 -1.67
CA GLU A 104 7.46 15.66 -1.66
C GLU A 104 6.92 14.22 -1.75
N GLY A 105 5.81 13.93 -1.08
CA GLY A 105 5.13 12.64 -1.15
C GLY A 105 3.68 12.79 -1.64
N THR A 106 3.26 11.91 -2.53
CA THR A 106 1.87 11.85 -3.00
C THR A 106 1.34 10.43 -2.89
N ASP A 107 0.17 10.28 -2.27
CA ASP A 107 -0.53 9.00 -2.18
C ASP A 107 -2.04 9.20 -2.31
N ARG A 108 -2.75 8.17 -2.72
CA ARG A 108 -4.22 8.21 -2.84
C ARG A 108 -4.91 8.05 -1.49
N SER A 109 -4.30 7.32 -0.55
CA SER A 109 -4.88 7.05 0.75
C SER A 109 -4.83 8.28 1.65
N HIS A 110 -6.00 8.84 1.94
CA HIS A 110 -6.13 9.91 2.94
C HIS A 110 -5.54 9.48 4.29
N TYR A 111 -5.84 8.24 4.71
CA TYR A 111 -5.36 7.70 5.99
C TYR A 111 -3.84 7.69 6.09
N LEU A 112 -3.16 7.16 5.06
CA LEU A 112 -1.70 7.07 5.05
C LEU A 112 -1.05 8.46 4.97
N ILE A 113 -1.60 9.38 4.17
CA ILE A 113 -1.11 10.76 4.09
C ILE A 113 -1.24 11.49 5.43
N GLN A 114 -2.32 11.28 6.20
CA GLN A 114 -2.42 11.88 7.53
C GLN A 114 -1.35 11.32 8.48
N ARG A 115 -1.05 10.04 8.40
CA ARG A 115 0.03 9.43 9.18
C ARG A 115 1.40 9.98 8.79
N ALA A 116 1.69 10.10 7.49
CA ALA A 116 2.92 10.69 6.98
C ALA A 116 3.12 12.13 7.50
N LYS A 117 2.07 12.96 7.42
CA LYS A 117 2.08 14.33 7.95
C LYS A 117 2.32 14.39 9.47
N ALA A 118 1.63 13.51 10.21
CA ALA A 118 1.78 13.44 11.67
C ALA A 118 3.21 13.06 12.05
N GLN A 119 3.81 12.09 11.37
CA GLN A 119 5.17 11.66 11.64
C GLN A 119 6.20 12.73 11.25
N ALA A 120 6.06 13.38 10.10
CA ALA A 120 6.91 14.50 9.70
C ALA A 120 6.87 15.64 10.73
N LYS A 121 5.67 16.00 11.20
CA LYS A 121 5.50 17.01 12.26
C LYS A 121 6.18 16.59 13.57
N LYS A 122 6.02 15.33 13.98
CA LYS A 122 6.64 14.80 15.22
C LYS A 122 8.16 14.89 15.18
N GLU A 123 8.74 14.68 14.00
CA GLU A 123 10.20 14.72 13.78
C GLU A 123 10.71 16.11 13.33
N SER A 124 9.84 17.11 13.22
CA SER A 124 10.19 18.45 12.73
C SER A 124 10.79 18.45 11.32
N LEU A 125 10.38 17.49 10.47
CA LEU A 125 10.82 17.38 9.09
C LEU A 125 9.92 18.20 8.16
N SER A 126 10.55 18.94 7.23
CA SER A 126 9.82 19.79 6.27
C SER A 126 9.54 19.03 4.98
N ILE A 127 8.52 18.17 4.98
CA ILE A 127 8.08 17.39 3.80
C ILE A 127 6.66 17.78 3.45
N LYS A 128 6.38 17.91 2.14
CA LYS A 128 5.03 18.18 1.63
C LYS A 128 4.36 16.87 1.24
N PHE A 129 3.43 16.39 2.06
CA PHE A 129 2.59 15.24 1.73
C PHE A 129 1.23 15.69 1.19
N ARG A 130 0.79 15.12 0.06
CA ARG A 130 -0.47 15.43 -0.62
C ARG A 130 -1.26 14.19 -0.94
N GLU A 131 -2.57 14.27 -0.82
CA GLU A 131 -3.48 13.26 -1.38
C GLU A 131 -3.63 13.53 -2.88
N GLY A 132 -3.47 12.49 -3.72
CA GLY A 132 -3.56 12.61 -5.17
C GLY A 132 -3.70 11.28 -5.88
N ASP A 133 -4.20 11.35 -7.12
CA ASP A 133 -4.27 10.21 -8.03
C ASP A 133 -3.05 10.27 -8.96
N ALA A 134 -2.28 9.19 -9.03
CA ALA A 134 -1.07 9.10 -9.83
C ALA A 134 -1.32 9.28 -11.34
N ARG A 135 -2.56 9.04 -11.80
CA ARG A 135 -2.98 9.24 -13.19
C ARG A 135 -3.22 10.71 -13.55
N LYS A 136 -3.25 11.62 -12.55
CA LYS A 136 -3.50 13.06 -12.73
C LYS A 136 -2.82 13.85 -11.64
N LEU A 137 -1.54 14.12 -11.81
CA LEU A 137 -0.72 14.83 -10.83
C LEU A 137 -0.89 16.35 -10.92
N ARG A 138 -1.00 16.99 -9.74
CA ARG A 138 -1.17 18.44 -9.62
C ARG A 138 0.17 19.17 -9.52
N TYR A 139 1.10 18.83 -10.43
CA TYR A 139 2.40 19.46 -10.54
C TYR A 139 2.57 20.07 -11.94
N ALA A 140 3.35 21.13 -12.04
CA ALA A 140 3.75 21.69 -13.32
C ALA A 140 4.66 20.71 -14.08
N PRO A 141 4.76 20.79 -15.41
CA PRO A 141 5.81 20.09 -16.15
C PRO A 141 7.20 20.45 -15.61
N ASP A 142 8.18 19.61 -15.89
CA ASP A 142 9.61 19.83 -15.59
C ASP A 142 9.88 20.26 -14.14
N THR A 143 9.19 19.61 -13.19
CA THR A 143 9.23 19.99 -11.77
C THR A 143 10.30 19.21 -10.99
N PHE A 144 10.44 17.92 -11.22
CA PHE A 144 11.24 17.01 -10.38
C PHE A 144 12.49 16.52 -11.08
N ASP A 145 13.57 16.41 -10.32
CA ASP A 145 14.80 15.76 -10.77
C ASP A 145 14.66 14.24 -10.67
N VAL A 146 13.92 13.78 -9.67
CA VAL A 146 13.71 12.35 -9.39
C VAL A 146 12.25 12.08 -9.05
N VAL A 147 11.69 11.02 -9.63
CA VAL A 147 10.39 10.44 -9.23
C VAL A 147 10.60 8.98 -8.86
N MET A 148 10.05 8.55 -7.73
CA MET A 148 10.12 7.16 -7.28
C MET A 148 8.70 6.61 -7.12
N ILE A 149 8.48 5.37 -7.55
CA ILE A 149 7.30 4.55 -7.27
C ILE A 149 7.83 3.26 -6.66
N LEU A 150 7.66 3.09 -5.36
CA LEU A 150 8.33 2.07 -4.57
C LEU A 150 7.35 1.07 -3.93
N GLY A 151 7.90 -0.03 -3.41
CA GLY A 151 7.12 -1.02 -2.66
C GLY A 151 6.02 -1.67 -3.49
N ASN A 152 6.31 -2.00 -4.74
CA ASN A 152 5.38 -2.64 -5.67
C ASN A 152 4.06 -1.85 -5.88
N SER A 153 4.13 -0.49 -5.81
CA SER A 153 2.93 0.37 -5.88
C SER A 153 2.52 0.73 -7.32
N PHE A 154 2.96 -0.04 -8.33
CA PHE A 154 2.62 0.17 -9.74
C PHE A 154 1.90 -1.05 -10.32
N GLY A 155 0.91 -0.83 -11.20
CA GLY A 155 0.17 -1.92 -11.85
C GLY A 155 -1.10 -2.32 -11.08
N TYR A 156 -1.67 -1.45 -10.26
CA TYR A 156 -2.89 -1.70 -9.49
C TYR A 156 -4.17 -1.40 -10.25
N PHE A 157 -4.08 -0.63 -11.33
CA PHE A 157 -5.26 -0.29 -12.12
C PHE A 157 -5.73 -1.48 -12.96
N GLU A 158 -7.02 -1.46 -13.28
CA GLU A 158 -7.63 -2.53 -14.06
C GLU A 158 -7.05 -2.59 -15.47
N THR A 159 -6.79 -1.43 -16.08
CA THR A 159 -6.34 -1.33 -17.47
C THR A 159 -4.87 -0.90 -17.60
N VAL A 160 -4.20 -1.36 -18.64
CA VAL A 160 -2.83 -0.93 -19.01
C VAL A 160 -2.81 0.54 -19.40
N GLU A 161 -3.92 1.05 -19.93
CA GLU A 161 -4.10 2.45 -20.30
C GLU A 161 -4.01 3.37 -19.08
N ASP A 162 -4.53 2.94 -17.94
CA ASP A 162 -4.39 3.69 -16.69
C ASP A 162 -2.96 3.66 -16.17
N ASP A 163 -2.27 2.51 -16.25
CA ASP A 163 -0.85 2.42 -15.93
C ASP A 163 -0.02 3.35 -16.85
N MET A 164 -0.36 3.39 -18.15
CA MET A 164 0.25 4.31 -19.12
C MET A 164 0.01 5.79 -18.75
N ARG A 165 -1.17 6.14 -18.23
CA ARG A 165 -1.45 7.51 -17.76
C ARG A 165 -0.53 7.90 -16.61
N VAL A 166 -0.26 6.98 -15.68
CA VAL A 166 0.71 7.22 -14.61
C VAL A 166 2.08 7.54 -15.18
N ILE A 167 2.58 6.71 -16.10
CA ILE A 167 3.91 6.91 -16.71
C ILE A 167 3.97 8.24 -17.49
N LYS A 168 2.92 8.59 -18.23
CA LYS A 168 2.85 9.89 -18.93
C LYS A 168 2.86 11.07 -17.97
N GLU A 169 2.18 10.97 -16.83
CA GLU A 169 2.22 12.02 -15.81
C GLU A 169 3.61 12.11 -15.17
N VAL A 170 4.27 10.97 -14.88
CA VAL A 170 5.66 10.95 -14.40
C VAL A 170 6.59 11.60 -15.40
N PHE A 171 6.50 11.24 -16.68
CA PHE A 171 7.30 11.84 -17.76
C PHE A 171 7.08 13.35 -17.85
N ARG A 172 5.81 13.80 -17.79
CA ARG A 172 5.46 15.23 -17.88
C ARG A 172 6.08 16.06 -16.74
N ILE A 173 6.12 15.52 -15.52
CA ILE A 173 6.59 16.27 -14.34
C ILE A 173 8.10 16.14 -14.11
N LEU A 174 8.77 15.19 -14.74
CA LEU A 174 10.23 15.09 -14.72
C LEU A 174 10.86 16.20 -15.54
N LYS A 175 11.94 16.78 -15.02
CA LYS A 175 12.79 17.69 -15.78
C LYS A 175 13.48 16.94 -16.92
N PRO A 176 13.95 17.65 -17.98
CA PRO A 176 14.89 17.06 -18.92
C PRO A 176 16.07 16.40 -18.17
N TRP A 177 16.37 15.15 -18.53
CA TRP A 177 17.36 14.29 -17.85
C TRP A 177 17.00 13.88 -16.40
N GLY A 178 15.80 14.17 -15.96
CA GLY A 178 15.27 13.64 -14.70
C GLY A 178 15.19 12.12 -14.71
N LYS A 179 15.17 11.51 -13.54
CA LYS A 179 15.24 10.06 -13.38
C LYS A 179 13.96 9.52 -12.75
N VAL A 180 13.53 8.34 -13.20
CA VAL A 180 12.45 7.58 -12.54
C VAL A 180 12.98 6.24 -12.05
N LEU A 181 12.56 5.86 -10.85
CA LEU A 181 12.73 4.51 -10.31
C LEU A 181 11.34 3.91 -10.05
N ILE A 182 11.09 2.75 -10.62
CA ILE A 182 9.87 1.97 -10.39
C ILE A 182 10.29 0.62 -9.83
N ASP A 183 9.93 0.37 -8.57
CA ASP A 183 10.15 -0.90 -7.90
C ASP A 183 8.89 -1.76 -8.01
N VAL A 184 9.00 -2.86 -8.74
CA VAL A 184 7.90 -3.81 -8.97
C VAL A 184 8.38 -5.25 -8.82
N THR A 185 7.47 -6.09 -8.38
CA THR A 185 7.69 -7.53 -8.31
C THR A 185 7.95 -8.11 -9.71
N ASP A 186 8.94 -8.99 -9.85
CA ASP A 186 9.22 -9.70 -11.10
C ASP A 186 8.06 -10.60 -11.50
N GLY A 187 7.29 -10.15 -12.49
CA GLY A 187 6.10 -10.85 -12.98
C GLY A 187 6.39 -12.22 -13.59
N GLU A 188 7.59 -12.46 -14.15
CA GLU A 188 7.95 -13.78 -14.64
C GLU A 188 8.16 -14.77 -13.50
N PHE A 189 8.85 -14.32 -12.45
CA PHE A 189 9.06 -15.13 -11.26
C PHE A 189 7.72 -15.46 -10.59
N VAL A 190 6.87 -14.46 -10.37
CA VAL A 190 5.56 -14.66 -9.74
C VAL A 190 4.70 -15.63 -10.54
N ARG A 191 4.57 -15.48 -11.87
CA ARG A 191 3.77 -16.40 -12.70
C ARG A 191 4.20 -17.85 -12.55
N ARG A 192 5.45 -18.11 -12.23
CA ARG A 192 6.00 -19.48 -12.08
C ARG A 192 5.98 -19.98 -10.65
N LYS A 193 6.05 -19.08 -9.65
CA LYS A 193 6.42 -19.44 -8.27
C LYS A 193 5.48 -18.89 -7.20
N PHE A 194 4.37 -18.19 -7.54
CA PHE A 194 3.46 -17.70 -6.50
C PHE A 194 2.88 -18.86 -5.69
N GLN A 195 2.66 -18.61 -4.42
CA GLN A 195 2.00 -19.56 -3.53
C GLN A 195 0.49 -19.36 -3.61
N PRO A 196 -0.30 -20.36 -4.06
CA PRO A 196 -1.76 -20.23 -4.17
C PRO A 196 -2.44 -19.94 -2.83
N ARG A 197 -1.83 -20.42 -1.74
CA ARG A 197 -2.34 -20.23 -0.38
C ARG A 197 -1.20 -20.02 0.57
N SER A 198 -1.35 -19.06 1.48
CA SER A 198 -0.44 -18.83 2.59
C SER A 198 -1.23 -18.37 3.80
N TRP A 199 -0.64 -18.58 4.96
CA TRP A 199 -1.17 -18.05 6.21
C TRP A 199 -0.01 -17.68 7.13
N GLU A 200 -0.24 -16.73 7.99
CA GLU A 200 0.75 -16.29 8.96
C GLU A 200 0.13 -15.64 10.18
N TRP A 201 0.82 -15.72 11.31
CA TRP A 201 0.56 -14.87 12.45
C TRP A 201 1.32 -13.56 12.30
N ILE A 202 0.60 -12.45 12.23
CA ILE A 202 1.21 -11.12 12.25
C ILE A 202 1.72 -10.79 13.66
N ASP A 203 0.91 -11.15 14.64
CA ASP A 203 1.27 -11.05 16.06
C ASP A 203 0.40 -12.03 16.88
N LYS A 204 0.42 -11.88 18.22
CA LYS A 204 -0.37 -12.75 19.12
C LYS A 204 -1.89 -12.65 18.95
N LYS A 205 -2.39 -11.66 18.19
CA LYS A 205 -3.83 -11.38 18.04
C LYS A 205 -4.33 -11.44 16.61
N PHE A 206 -3.47 -11.23 15.63
CA PHE A 206 -3.85 -11.16 14.22
C PHE A 206 -3.28 -12.34 13.43
N PHE A 207 -4.16 -12.98 12.71
CA PHE A 207 -3.88 -14.09 11.80
C PHE A 207 -4.40 -13.72 10.41
N VAL A 208 -3.59 -13.97 9.39
CA VAL A 208 -3.90 -13.65 8.00
C VAL A 208 -3.85 -14.89 7.14
N CYS A 209 -4.91 -15.11 6.35
CA CYS A 209 -4.93 -16.09 5.28
C CYS A 209 -4.95 -15.37 3.95
N ARG A 210 -4.09 -15.79 3.01
CA ARG A 210 -4.11 -15.30 1.63
C ARG A 210 -4.35 -16.44 0.65
N GLU A 211 -5.29 -16.23 -0.26
CA GLU A 211 -5.52 -17.08 -1.43
C GLU A 211 -5.16 -16.28 -2.68
N ARG A 212 -4.49 -16.92 -3.64
CA ARG A 212 -4.02 -16.27 -4.86
C ARG A 212 -4.29 -17.11 -6.09
N SER A 213 -4.62 -16.44 -7.19
CA SER A 213 -4.71 -17.03 -8.52
C SER A 213 -4.20 -16.05 -9.57
N LEU A 214 -3.84 -16.54 -10.74
CA LEU A 214 -3.65 -15.65 -11.87
C LEU A 214 -5.02 -15.29 -12.48
N SER A 215 -5.12 -14.07 -13.01
CA SER A 215 -6.25 -13.67 -13.87
C SER A 215 -6.38 -14.62 -15.09
N LEU A 216 -7.52 -14.58 -15.76
CA LEU A 216 -7.79 -15.46 -16.91
C LEU A 216 -6.75 -15.26 -18.03
N ASP A 217 -6.33 -14.02 -18.28
CA ASP A 217 -5.28 -13.66 -19.24
C ASP A 217 -3.85 -13.83 -18.70
N ARG A 218 -3.72 -14.24 -17.42
CA ARG A 218 -2.44 -14.42 -16.69
C ARG A 218 -1.58 -13.15 -16.58
N GLN A 219 -2.16 -11.98 -16.79
CA GLN A 219 -1.43 -10.70 -16.68
C GLN A 219 -1.44 -10.12 -15.26
N ARG A 220 -2.35 -10.59 -14.41
CA ARG A 220 -2.50 -10.10 -13.04
C ARG A 220 -2.42 -11.25 -12.03
N LEU A 221 -1.84 -10.97 -10.87
CA LEU A 221 -2.01 -11.80 -9.68
C LEU A 221 -3.22 -11.29 -8.93
N ILE A 222 -4.19 -12.15 -8.72
CA ILE A 222 -5.39 -11.88 -7.95
C ILE A 222 -5.18 -12.44 -6.55
N SER A 223 -5.44 -11.64 -5.54
CA SER A 223 -5.27 -12.02 -4.15
C SER A 223 -6.56 -11.77 -3.36
N ARG A 224 -6.90 -12.71 -2.51
CA ARG A 224 -7.84 -12.54 -1.42
C ARG A 224 -7.10 -12.58 -0.12
N GLU A 225 -7.38 -11.64 0.77
CA GLU A 225 -6.81 -11.59 2.11
C GLU A 225 -7.92 -11.59 3.16
N VAL A 226 -7.88 -12.58 4.05
CA VAL A 226 -8.79 -12.68 5.19
C VAL A 226 -8.00 -12.44 6.46
N VAL A 227 -8.29 -11.33 7.13
CA VAL A 227 -7.65 -10.95 8.40
C VAL A 227 -8.56 -11.30 9.56
N THR A 228 -8.05 -12.10 10.49
CA THR A 228 -8.78 -12.55 11.66
C THR A 228 -8.12 -12.06 12.93
N HIS A 229 -8.90 -11.47 13.83
CA HIS A 229 -8.49 -11.16 15.20
C HIS A 229 -9.02 -12.24 16.15
N VAL A 230 -8.18 -12.79 17.03
CA VAL A 230 -8.51 -13.92 17.89
C VAL A 230 -9.76 -13.75 18.75
N GLU A 231 -10.08 -12.51 19.15
CA GLU A 231 -11.23 -12.21 20.01
C GLU A 231 -12.45 -11.68 19.23
N LYS A 232 -12.24 -11.11 18.02
CA LYS A 232 -13.28 -10.41 17.25
C LYS A 232 -13.77 -11.21 16.04
N GLY A 233 -13.07 -12.28 15.67
CA GLY A 233 -13.29 -13.00 14.43
C GLY A 233 -12.71 -12.28 13.21
N VAL A 234 -13.30 -12.46 12.03
CA VAL A 234 -12.85 -11.82 10.79
C VAL A 234 -13.04 -10.31 10.88
N VAL A 235 -11.97 -9.57 10.65
CA VAL A 235 -11.95 -8.09 10.66
C VAL A 235 -11.78 -7.48 9.28
N ALA A 236 -11.29 -8.25 8.30
CA ALA A 236 -11.28 -7.90 6.89
C ALA A 236 -11.39 -9.17 6.03
N ASP A 237 -12.07 -9.07 4.91
CA ASP A 237 -12.11 -10.03 3.81
C ASP A 237 -12.09 -9.22 2.52
N GLN A 238 -10.92 -9.12 1.88
CA GLN A 238 -10.65 -8.16 0.84
C GLN A 238 -9.97 -8.79 -0.35
N PHE A 239 -10.28 -8.25 -1.54
CA PHE A 239 -9.75 -8.74 -2.80
C PHE A 239 -8.99 -7.63 -3.50
N TYR A 240 -7.85 -7.98 -4.07
CA TYR A 240 -7.01 -7.04 -4.81
C TYR A 240 -6.26 -7.74 -5.94
N ALA A 241 -5.73 -6.96 -6.84
CA ALA A 241 -5.04 -7.48 -7.99
C ALA A 241 -3.88 -6.57 -8.40
N GLU A 242 -2.77 -7.16 -8.77
CA GLU A 242 -1.58 -6.47 -9.25
C GLU A 242 -1.18 -6.97 -10.63
N ARG A 243 -0.83 -6.07 -11.52
CA ARG A 243 -0.32 -6.43 -12.85
C ARG A 243 1.11 -6.89 -12.76
N LEU A 244 1.37 -8.05 -13.35
CA LEU A 244 2.66 -8.70 -13.33
C LEU A 244 3.55 -8.19 -14.47
N TYR A 245 4.20 -7.06 -14.25
CA TYR A 245 5.18 -6.55 -15.20
C TYR A 245 6.44 -7.40 -15.23
N THR A 246 6.98 -7.61 -16.42
CA THR A 246 8.31 -8.15 -16.63
C THR A 246 9.28 -7.02 -16.93
N LYS A 247 10.59 -7.25 -16.82
CA LYS A 247 11.59 -6.27 -17.21
C LYS A 247 11.36 -5.75 -18.64
N LYS A 248 10.95 -6.63 -19.55
CA LYS A 248 10.67 -6.27 -20.95
C LYS A 248 9.41 -5.41 -21.05
N SER A 249 8.29 -5.84 -20.44
CA SER A 249 7.02 -5.12 -20.57
C SER A 249 7.02 -3.76 -19.88
N ILE A 250 7.76 -3.59 -18.78
CA ILE A 250 7.89 -2.27 -18.14
C ILE A 250 8.77 -1.33 -18.98
N ALA A 251 9.85 -1.85 -19.59
CA ALA A 251 10.68 -1.06 -20.50
C ALA A 251 9.88 -0.58 -21.72
N GLU A 252 9.12 -1.48 -22.36
CA GLU A 252 8.24 -1.12 -23.49
C GLU A 252 7.18 -0.08 -23.10
N LEU A 253 6.67 -0.14 -21.87
CA LEU A 253 5.70 0.84 -21.37
C LEU A 253 6.36 2.23 -21.21
N LEU A 254 7.57 2.27 -20.67
CA LEU A 254 8.35 3.50 -20.50
C LEU A 254 8.73 4.12 -21.85
N GLU A 255 9.23 3.32 -22.81
CA GLU A 255 9.56 3.77 -24.16
C GLU A 255 8.37 4.38 -24.92
N LYS A 256 7.17 3.81 -24.74
CA LYS A 256 5.94 4.35 -25.36
C LYS A 256 5.47 5.66 -24.74
N ALA A 257 5.92 6.00 -23.56
CA ALA A 257 5.51 7.21 -22.88
C ALA A 257 6.39 8.42 -23.23
N GLY A 258 7.60 8.20 -23.71
CA GLY A 258 8.58 9.20 -24.14
C GLY A 258 10.00 8.78 -23.76
#